data_53b5c8a3fe70dce7c58608a466ae0cc3
#
_entry.id   53b5c8a3fe70dce7c58608a466ae0cc3
#
_cell.length_a   1.000
_cell.length_b   1.000
_cell.length_c   1.000
_cell.angle_alpha   90.00
_cell.angle_beta   90.00
_cell.angle_gamma   90.00
#
_symmetry.space_group_name_H-M   'P 1'
#
loop_
_entity.id
_entity.type
_entity.pdbx_description
1 polymer ?
#
loop_
_entity_poly.entity_id
_entity_poly.type
_entity_poly.pdbx_seq_one_letter_code
_entity_poly.pdbx_strand_id
1 'polypeptide(L)'
;MISRKKTVKVMQLCGVALLSVGLVACGNNGHSSNDNGSKSSVQEQSKTRQVTDAMGHKLEVPTHPKRVLASYLEDYLVALDVKPVAQWSVSNGIQDYLQYKLKGVPTISYDLPFESVEKFKPDLIIMDSADMVSGGKYDKYNKIAPTYVVGKEKNNDWRKELLAVGKVVNKEDKAKQVLADYDKKAKAAKAKLAKDGESPSVAAVWLVGGKFFIVSKNLSSGDVLYNDLGLKVPKVVEEISAKATSNWNPISLEKLTELDADYIFLINSDKKDSSMLQQPLWKNIPAVKHHHVTELPASSSWLYTGTIANKQIIDDVLQAIDK
;
A
#
# COMPACT_ATOMS: atom_id res chain seq x y z
N MET A 1 -38.07 -12.25 -44.04
CA MET A 1 -37.74 -13.60 -44.57
C MET A 1 -37.08 -14.33 -43.42
N ILE A 2 -37.85 -15.11 -42.68
CA ILE A 2 -37.92 -16.59 -42.59
C ILE A 2 -36.61 -17.12 -41.97
N SER A 3 -36.60 -17.37 -40.66
CA SER A 3 -37.00 -18.58 -39.91
C SER A 3 -36.00 -19.74 -40.06
N ARG A 4 -35.43 -20.19 -38.94
CA ARG A 4 -35.67 -21.56 -38.44
C ARG A 4 -34.93 -21.88 -37.15
N LYS A 5 -35.73 -22.18 -36.16
CA LYS A 5 -35.39 -22.93 -34.92
C LYS A 5 -34.99 -24.36 -35.28
N LYS A 6 -34.04 -24.95 -34.51
CA LYS A 6 -34.05 -26.40 -34.30
C LYS A 6 -33.64 -26.72 -32.86
N THR A 7 -34.60 -27.25 -32.16
CA THR A 7 -34.56 -27.95 -30.86
C THR A 7 -34.37 -29.45 -31.14
N VAL A 8 -33.53 -30.14 -30.39
CA VAL A 8 -33.54 -31.62 -30.21
C VAL A 8 -32.92 -31.87 -28.80
N LYS A 9 -33.67 -32.22 -27.86
CA LYS A 9 -34.18 -33.43 -27.17
C LYS A 9 -33.10 -34.30 -26.52
N VAL A 10 -33.19 -34.30 -25.23
CA VAL A 10 -33.09 -35.32 -24.15
C VAL A 10 -32.90 -36.76 -24.60
N MET A 11 -31.95 -37.46 -23.95
CA MET A 11 -32.08 -38.88 -23.66
C MET A 11 -31.36 -39.26 -22.39
N GLN A 12 -32.13 -39.61 -21.37
CA GLN A 12 -31.72 -40.35 -20.16
C GLN A 12 -31.46 -41.80 -20.51
N LEU A 13 -30.45 -42.41 -19.90
CA LEU A 13 -30.50 -43.84 -19.64
C LEU A 13 -29.82 -44.18 -18.33
N CYS A 14 -30.55 -44.85 -17.47
CA CYS A 14 -30.17 -45.50 -16.24
C CYS A 14 -29.37 -46.79 -16.48
N GLY A 15 -28.54 -47.17 -15.51
CA GLY A 15 -27.96 -48.51 -15.44
C GLY A 15 -27.15 -48.67 -14.14
N VAL A 16 -27.70 -49.23 -13.27
CA VAL A 16 -27.74 -50.16 -12.12
C VAL A 16 -26.49 -51.05 -11.98
N ALA A 17 -25.92 -50.96 -10.75
CA ALA A 17 -25.39 -51.97 -9.83
C ALA A 17 -24.34 -53.04 -10.30
N LEU A 18 -23.32 -53.22 -9.47
CA LEU A 18 -23.11 -54.50 -8.76
C LEU A 18 -22.02 -54.36 -7.66
N LEU A 19 -22.39 -54.81 -6.49
CA LEU A 19 -21.57 -55.06 -5.30
C LEU A 19 -20.58 -56.22 -5.55
N SER A 20 -19.36 -56.13 -5.01
CA SER A 20 -18.63 -57.35 -4.61
C SER A 20 -17.94 -57.10 -3.24
N VAL A 21 -18.46 -57.82 -2.28
CA VAL A 21 -17.94 -58.02 -0.94
C VAL A 21 -16.86 -59.07 -1.01
N GLY A 22 -15.70 -58.81 -0.44
CA GLY A 22 -14.64 -59.79 -0.24
C GLY A 22 -14.18 -59.77 1.23
N LEU A 23 -14.80 -60.56 2.05
CA LEU A 23 -14.35 -60.93 3.39
C LEU A 23 -13.27 -62.02 3.27
N VAL A 24 -12.12 -61.78 3.88
CA VAL A 24 -11.27 -62.88 4.38
C VAL A 24 -10.93 -62.58 5.84
N ALA A 25 -11.46 -63.45 6.69
CA ALA A 25 -11.17 -63.54 8.11
C ALA A 25 -10.18 -64.67 8.36
N CYS A 26 -9.49 -64.57 9.47
CA CYS A 26 -8.83 -65.55 10.33
C CYS A 26 -7.37 -65.18 10.58
N GLY A 27 -6.85 -65.15 11.76
CA GLY A 27 -7.30 -65.54 13.10
C GLY A 27 -6.20 -65.30 14.10
N ASN A 28 -6.64 -65.01 15.24
CA ASN A 28 -6.38 -65.55 16.57
C ASN A 28 -5.20 -65.07 17.45
N ASN A 29 -5.60 -64.61 18.56
CA ASN A 29 -5.14 -64.63 19.94
C ASN A 29 -4.09 -63.67 20.47
N GLY A 30 -4.54 -62.87 21.43
CA GLY A 30 -3.80 -62.65 22.66
C GLY A 30 -3.80 -61.23 23.23
N HIS A 31 -4.69 -60.99 24.16
CA HIS A 31 -4.63 -60.11 25.37
C HIS A 31 -4.65 -58.58 25.22
N SER A 32 -5.77 -58.09 25.66
CA SER A 32 -6.05 -56.88 26.48
C SER A 32 -5.00 -55.83 26.71
N SER A 33 -5.30 -54.61 26.27
CA SER A 33 -5.36 -53.42 27.14
C SER A 33 -6.01 -52.27 26.39
N ASN A 34 -7.05 -51.75 26.97
CA ASN A 34 -7.74 -50.50 26.58
C ASN A 34 -6.78 -49.34 26.56
N ASP A 35 -6.62 -48.69 25.41
CA ASP A 35 -6.28 -47.26 25.42
C ASP A 35 -6.93 -46.59 24.22
N ASN A 36 -7.96 -45.82 24.52
CA ASN A 36 -8.78 -45.08 23.57
C ASN A 36 -8.08 -43.74 23.26
N GLY A 37 -6.99 -43.82 22.52
CA GLY A 37 -6.25 -42.67 22.05
C GLY A 37 -6.76 -42.19 20.69
N SER A 38 -7.75 -41.30 20.71
CA SER A 38 -8.16 -40.53 19.54
C SER A 38 -6.92 -39.79 19.00
N LYS A 39 -6.24 -40.32 17.98
CA LYS A 39 -5.21 -39.61 17.22
C LYS A 39 -5.90 -38.51 16.42
N SER A 40 -6.06 -37.36 17.09
CA SER A 40 -6.25 -36.11 16.42
C SER A 40 -5.02 -35.93 15.50
N SER A 41 -5.20 -36.10 14.20
CA SER A 41 -4.20 -35.72 13.20
C SER A 41 -4.03 -34.21 13.24
N VAL A 42 -3.11 -33.75 14.08
CA VAL A 42 -2.60 -32.39 13.97
C VAL A 42 -1.94 -32.34 12.60
N GLN A 43 -2.64 -31.75 11.64
CA GLN A 43 -2.06 -31.42 10.35
C GLN A 43 -0.85 -30.51 10.64
N GLU A 44 0.35 -31.02 10.48
CA GLU A 44 1.59 -30.26 10.59
C GLU A 44 1.54 -29.18 9.51
N GLN A 45 1.20 -27.95 9.90
CA GLN A 45 1.16 -26.82 8.98
C GLN A 45 2.55 -26.71 8.34
N SER A 46 2.60 -26.78 7.03
CA SER A 46 3.83 -26.62 6.25
C SER A 46 4.55 -25.33 6.71
N LYS A 47 5.84 -25.47 7.04
CA LYS A 47 6.67 -24.34 7.49
C LYS A 47 6.89 -23.31 6.41
N THR A 48 6.73 -23.70 5.15
CA THR A 48 6.89 -22.86 3.96
C THR A 48 5.70 -23.03 3.01
N ARG A 49 5.54 -22.08 2.12
CA ARG A 49 4.54 -22.10 1.05
C ARG A 49 5.08 -21.44 -0.23
N GLN A 50 4.55 -21.84 -1.37
CA GLN A 50 4.91 -21.25 -2.66
C GLN A 50 4.06 -20.01 -2.94
N VAL A 51 4.73 -18.96 -3.44
CA VAL A 51 4.11 -17.74 -3.95
C VAL A 51 4.74 -17.37 -5.29
N THR A 52 4.03 -16.59 -6.08
CA THR A 52 4.57 -15.99 -7.30
C THR A 52 4.50 -14.48 -7.16
N ASP A 53 5.63 -13.80 -7.40
CA ASP A 53 5.74 -12.34 -7.34
C ASP A 53 5.25 -11.64 -8.61
N ALA A 54 5.30 -10.31 -8.65
CA ALA A 54 4.86 -9.53 -9.81
C ALA A 54 5.74 -9.72 -11.04
N MET A 55 6.99 -10.13 -10.88
CA MET A 55 7.92 -10.41 -11.99
C MET A 55 7.80 -11.85 -12.52
N GLY A 56 7.00 -12.70 -11.85
CA GLY A 56 6.79 -14.09 -12.22
C GLY A 56 7.76 -15.09 -11.55
N HIS A 57 8.57 -14.63 -10.58
CA HIS A 57 9.43 -15.53 -9.82
C HIS A 57 8.57 -16.40 -8.90
N LYS A 58 8.84 -17.72 -8.92
CA LYS A 58 8.24 -18.69 -7.99
C LYS A 58 9.15 -18.84 -6.79
N LEU A 59 8.63 -18.53 -5.62
CA LEU A 59 9.37 -18.45 -4.37
C LEU A 59 8.79 -19.40 -3.34
N GLU A 60 9.65 -20.01 -2.56
CA GLU A 60 9.29 -20.69 -1.34
C GLU A 60 9.54 -19.74 -0.16
N VAL A 61 8.47 -19.30 0.51
CA VAL A 61 8.53 -18.32 1.61
C VAL A 61 8.02 -18.96 2.91
N PRO A 62 8.47 -18.52 4.08
CA PRO A 62 7.92 -18.97 5.35
C PRO A 62 6.40 -18.73 5.41
N THR A 63 5.64 -19.71 5.93
CA THR A 63 4.20 -19.56 6.14
C THR A 63 3.91 -18.42 7.13
N HIS A 64 4.78 -18.22 8.10
CA HIS A 64 4.71 -17.15 9.08
C HIS A 64 6.07 -16.46 9.18
N PRO A 65 6.40 -15.53 8.27
CA PRO A 65 7.68 -14.83 8.31
C PRO A 65 7.77 -13.98 9.58
N LYS A 66 8.92 -14.03 10.25
CA LYS A 66 9.16 -13.34 11.52
C LYS A 66 10.14 -12.19 11.39
N ARG A 67 10.98 -12.23 10.35
CA ARG A 67 12.05 -11.28 10.13
C ARG A 67 11.92 -10.64 8.75
N VAL A 68 10.84 -9.89 8.59
CA VAL A 68 10.51 -9.23 7.32
C VAL A 68 11.30 -7.95 7.15
N LEU A 69 11.97 -7.79 6.03
CA LEU A 69 12.55 -6.54 5.57
C LEU A 69 11.76 -6.07 4.34
N ALA A 70 11.15 -4.89 4.41
CA ALA A 70 10.29 -4.35 3.35
C ALA A 70 10.44 -2.83 3.32
N SER A 71 11.59 -2.38 2.82
CA SER A 71 11.97 -0.96 2.79
C SER A 71 10.97 -0.13 1.96
N TYR A 72 10.52 0.98 2.54
CA TYR A 72 9.50 1.89 2.02
C TYR A 72 8.06 1.33 2.00
N LEU A 73 7.87 0.05 2.37
CA LEU A 73 6.57 -0.63 2.45
C LEU A 73 6.10 -0.83 3.91
N GLU A 74 6.71 -0.11 4.84
CA GLU A 74 6.43 -0.25 6.28
C GLU A 74 4.99 0.09 6.64
N ASP A 75 4.33 1.02 5.92
CA ASP A 75 2.92 1.35 6.13
C ASP A 75 2.03 0.10 6.01
N TYR A 76 2.24 -0.69 4.96
CA TYR A 76 1.49 -1.93 4.74
C TYR A 76 1.79 -2.97 5.82
N LEU A 77 3.06 -3.13 6.21
CA LEU A 77 3.42 -4.07 7.27
C LEU A 77 2.76 -3.69 8.59
N VAL A 78 2.80 -2.40 8.98
CA VAL A 78 2.16 -1.90 10.19
C VAL A 78 0.64 -2.08 10.14
N ALA A 79 0.01 -1.80 9.00
CA ALA A 79 -1.43 -2.00 8.80
C ALA A 79 -1.83 -3.48 8.93
N LEU A 80 -0.91 -4.40 8.63
CA LEU A 80 -1.10 -5.85 8.73
C LEU A 80 -0.62 -6.44 10.06
N ASP A 81 -0.27 -5.62 11.04
CA ASP A 81 0.30 -6.03 12.33
C ASP A 81 1.58 -6.89 12.17
N VAL A 82 2.44 -6.50 11.23
CA VAL A 82 3.77 -7.08 11.02
C VAL A 82 4.83 -6.04 11.35
N LYS A 83 5.76 -6.37 12.24
CA LYS A 83 6.87 -5.48 12.59
C LYS A 83 8.08 -5.81 11.71
N PRO A 84 8.62 -4.85 10.92
CA PRO A 84 9.83 -5.08 10.13
C PRO A 84 11.07 -5.20 11.02
N VAL A 85 12.12 -5.87 10.51
CA VAL A 85 13.41 -5.97 11.20
C VAL A 85 14.25 -4.71 11.07
N ALA A 86 14.00 -3.92 10.04
CA ALA A 86 14.58 -2.60 9.83
C ALA A 86 13.54 -1.71 9.13
N GLN A 87 13.66 -0.39 9.32
CA GLN A 87 12.80 0.60 8.68
C GLN A 87 13.61 1.46 7.72
N TRP A 88 13.00 1.82 6.62
CA TRP A 88 13.54 2.71 5.60
C TRP A 88 14.04 4.03 6.19
N SER A 89 15.15 4.52 5.65
CA SER A 89 15.65 5.84 5.98
C SER A 89 16.39 6.49 4.82
N VAL A 90 16.36 7.81 4.82
CA VAL A 90 17.21 8.69 4.03
C VAL A 90 18.02 9.57 4.98
N SER A 91 18.98 10.35 4.43
CA SER A 91 19.81 11.26 5.23
C SER A 91 19.01 12.21 6.14
N ASN A 92 17.79 12.58 5.72
CA ASN A 92 16.98 13.61 6.38
C ASN A 92 15.76 13.06 7.12
N GLY A 93 15.54 11.75 7.20
CA GLY A 93 14.37 11.24 7.91
C GLY A 93 14.02 9.79 7.70
N ILE A 94 12.95 9.44 8.37
CA ILE A 94 12.27 8.15 8.38
C ILE A 94 10.76 8.41 8.16
N GLN A 95 9.95 7.37 8.12
CA GLN A 95 8.49 7.51 8.12
C GLN A 95 7.99 7.85 9.54
N ASP A 96 8.06 9.14 9.90
CA ASP A 96 7.77 9.62 11.26
C ASP A 96 6.35 9.28 11.71
N TYR A 97 5.37 9.33 10.81
CA TYR A 97 3.97 9.03 11.11
C TYR A 97 3.73 7.57 11.55
N LEU A 98 4.71 6.67 11.32
CA LEU A 98 4.65 5.27 11.76
C LEU A 98 5.37 5.03 13.10
N GLN A 99 6.00 6.05 13.72
CA GLN A 99 6.84 5.84 14.90
C GLN A 99 6.06 5.42 16.15
N TYR A 100 4.75 5.54 16.17
CA TYR A 100 3.91 4.93 17.22
C TYR A 100 4.00 3.39 17.25
N LYS A 101 4.41 2.74 16.15
CA LYS A 101 4.66 1.29 16.02
C LYS A 101 6.12 0.94 15.77
N LEU A 102 6.87 1.81 15.08
CA LEU A 102 8.23 1.52 14.63
C LEU A 102 9.32 2.12 15.52
N LYS A 103 8.96 2.83 16.59
CA LYS A 103 9.94 3.37 17.54
C LYS A 103 10.88 2.26 18.03
N GLY A 104 12.19 2.47 17.86
CA GLY A 104 13.22 1.51 18.25
C GLY A 104 13.50 0.40 17.23
N VAL A 105 12.80 0.37 16.10
CA VAL A 105 13.21 -0.44 14.93
C VAL A 105 14.44 0.23 14.33
N PRO A 106 15.57 -0.50 14.11
CA PRO A 106 16.76 0.08 13.51
C PRO A 106 16.48 0.52 12.07
N THR A 107 17.22 1.53 11.62
CA THR A 107 17.10 2.04 10.26
C THR A 107 17.99 1.29 9.28
N ILE A 108 17.57 1.24 8.01
CA ILE A 108 18.37 0.82 6.88
C ILE A 108 18.29 1.88 5.77
N SER A 109 19.41 2.17 5.12
CA SER A 109 19.45 3.12 4.02
C SER A 109 18.55 2.66 2.85
N TYR A 110 17.90 3.62 2.18
CA TYR A 110 16.97 3.39 1.07
C TYR A 110 17.56 2.59 -0.10
N ASP A 111 18.87 2.66 -0.31
CA ASP A 111 19.62 1.97 -1.36
C ASP A 111 19.91 0.49 -1.05
N LEU A 112 19.57 0.04 0.17
CA LEU A 112 19.63 -1.35 0.63
C LEU A 112 20.98 -2.04 0.36
N PRO A 113 22.11 -1.57 0.93
CA PRO A 113 23.39 -2.23 0.75
C PRO A 113 23.32 -3.71 1.20
N PHE A 114 23.79 -4.64 0.37
CA PHE A 114 23.66 -6.09 0.61
C PHE A 114 24.16 -6.51 2.00
N GLU A 115 25.33 -6.02 2.39
CA GLU A 115 25.90 -6.29 3.71
C GLU A 115 25.02 -5.79 4.86
N SER A 116 24.34 -4.66 4.67
CA SER A 116 23.38 -4.13 5.65
C SER A 116 22.15 -5.00 5.74
N VAL A 117 21.62 -5.44 4.61
CA VAL A 117 20.47 -6.35 4.55
C VAL A 117 20.81 -7.68 5.23
N GLU A 118 21.97 -8.25 4.95
CA GLU A 118 22.43 -9.52 5.54
C GLU A 118 22.58 -9.44 7.08
N LYS A 119 23.05 -8.32 7.61
CA LYS A 119 23.17 -8.10 9.08
C LYS A 119 21.83 -8.21 9.80
N PHE A 120 20.74 -7.83 9.14
CA PHE A 120 19.39 -7.95 9.71
C PHE A 120 18.86 -9.39 9.68
N LYS A 121 19.53 -10.33 8.98
CA LYS A 121 19.15 -11.74 8.89
C LYS A 121 17.64 -11.91 8.60
N PRO A 122 17.11 -11.30 7.52
CA PRO A 122 15.70 -11.44 7.18
C PRO A 122 15.38 -12.91 6.84
N ASP A 123 14.13 -13.31 7.05
CA ASP A 123 13.59 -14.57 6.53
C ASP A 123 12.66 -14.34 5.33
N LEU A 124 12.38 -13.06 5.04
CA LEU A 124 11.66 -12.60 3.86
C LEU A 124 12.09 -11.16 3.54
N ILE A 125 12.42 -10.92 2.27
CA ILE A 125 12.67 -9.58 1.72
C ILE A 125 11.51 -9.24 0.78
N ILE A 126 10.93 -8.04 0.93
CA ILE A 126 9.88 -7.54 0.03
C ILE A 126 10.41 -6.26 -0.61
N MET A 127 10.37 -6.21 -1.94
CA MET A 127 10.81 -5.09 -2.75
C MET A 127 9.61 -4.44 -3.43
N ASP A 128 9.57 -3.13 -3.41
CA ASP A 128 8.50 -2.31 -3.94
C ASP A 128 8.30 -2.54 -5.45
N SER A 129 9.38 -2.48 -6.23
CA SER A 129 9.31 -2.48 -7.68
C SER A 129 10.45 -3.26 -8.34
N ALA A 130 10.28 -3.55 -9.64
CA ALA A 130 11.30 -4.18 -10.46
C ALA A 130 12.61 -3.38 -10.53
N ASP A 131 12.53 -2.05 -10.44
CA ASP A 131 13.70 -1.16 -10.47
C ASP A 131 14.64 -1.41 -9.29
N MET A 132 14.10 -1.70 -8.11
CA MET A 132 14.90 -1.96 -6.91
C MET A 132 15.79 -3.21 -7.03
N VAL A 133 15.40 -4.14 -7.88
CA VAL A 133 16.09 -5.41 -8.09
C VAL A 133 16.78 -5.51 -9.46
N SER A 134 16.80 -4.43 -10.22
CA SER A 134 17.42 -4.36 -11.56
C SER A 134 18.94 -4.59 -11.52
N GLY A 135 19.56 -4.87 -12.68
CA GLY A 135 21.01 -5.04 -12.80
C GLY A 135 21.58 -6.25 -12.04
N GLY A 136 20.81 -7.33 -11.92
CA GLY A 136 21.23 -8.57 -11.24
C GLY A 136 21.18 -8.49 -9.70
N LYS A 137 20.55 -7.43 -9.15
CA LYS A 137 20.38 -7.30 -7.70
C LYS A 137 19.41 -8.36 -7.13
N TYR A 138 18.40 -8.77 -7.92
CA TYR A 138 17.45 -9.80 -7.48
C TYR A 138 18.15 -11.04 -6.94
N ASP A 139 19.05 -11.63 -7.74
CA ASP A 139 19.76 -12.87 -7.36
C ASP A 139 20.61 -12.68 -6.10
N LYS A 140 21.16 -11.48 -5.90
CA LYS A 140 21.96 -11.17 -4.71
C LYS A 140 21.09 -11.12 -3.46
N TYR A 141 19.95 -10.41 -3.50
CA TYR A 141 19.01 -10.40 -2.37
C TYR A 141 18.40 -11.77 -2.11
N ASN A 142 18.05 -12.51 -3.18
CA ASN A 142 17.44 -13.83 -3.05
C ASN A 142 18.40 -14.89 -2.47
N LYS A 143 19.73 -14.65 -2.53
CA LYS A 143 20.73 -15.46 -1.80
C LYS A 143 20.75 -15.19 -0.30
N ILE A 144 20.33 -13.99 0.14
CA ILE A 144 20.23 -13.62 1.56
C ILE A 144 18.94 -14.21 2.15
N ALA A 145 17.80 -13.99 1.49
CA ALA A 145 16.50 -14.52 1.87
C ALA A 145 15.55 -14.51 0.65
N PRO A 146 14.48 -15.32 0.65
CA PRO A 146 13.44 -15.25 -0.37
C PRO A 146 13.02 -13.79 -0.62
N THR A 147 13.13 -13.34 -1.87
CA THR A 147 12.90 -11.95 -2.26
C THR A 147 11.68 -11.84 -3.15
N TYR A 148 10.62 -11.17 -2.67
CA TYR A 148 9.33 -10.98 -3.32
C TYR A 148 9.22 -9.55 -3.86
N VAL A 149 8.91 -9.39 -5.14
CA VAL A 149 8.71 -8.09 -5.78
C VAL A 149 7.22 -7.80 -5.89
N VAL A 150 6.77 -6.70 -5.28
CA VAL A 150 5.34 -6.36 -5.15
C VAL A 150 4.75 -5.90 -6.47
N GLY A 151 5.47 -5.06 -7.21
CA GLY A 151 5.01 -4.45 -8.46
C GLY A 151 6.09 -4.36 -9.52
N LYS A 152 5.68 -4.11 -10.77
CA LYS A 152 6.60 -3.94 -11.90
C LYS A 152 7.04 -2.49 -12.08
N GLU A 153 6.13 -1.57 -11.76
CA GLU A 153 6.30 -0.15 -12.00
C GLU A 153 6.87 0.55 -10.76
N LYS A 154 7.41 1.73 -10.95
CA LYS A 154 7.90 2.58 -9.86
C LYS A 154 6.76 3.15 -8.99
N ASN A 155 5.62 3.42 -9.60
CA ASN A 155 4.42 3.92 -8.95
C ASN A 155 3.29 2.91 -9.16
N ASN A 156 3.26 1.88 -8.35
CA ASN A 156 2.22 0.87 -8.38
C ASN A 156 0.93 1.39 -7.71
N ASP A 157 -0.18 0.75 -8.01
CA ASP A 157 -1.44 0.96 -7.29
C ASP A 157 -1.27 0.46 -5.84
N TRP A 158 -1.34 1.35 -4.87
CA TRP A 158 -1.12 1.06 -3.46
C TRP A 158 -2.09 0.01 -2.88
N ARG A 159 -3.29 -0.11 -3.45
CA ARG A 159 -4.28 -1.12 -3.05
C ARG A 159 -3.80 -2.51 -3.45
N LYS A 160 -3.24 -2.62 -4.65
CA LYS A 160 -2.63 -3.87 -5.13
C LYS A 160 -1.38 -4.22 -4.34
N GLU A 161 -0.58 -3.23 -3.96
CA GLU A 161 0.59 -3.43 -3.10
C GLU A 161 0.19 -3.96 -1.72
N LEU A 162 -0.81 -3.36 -1.07
CA LEU A 162 -1.34 -3.85 0.22
C LEU A 162 -1.75 -5.33 0.12
N LEU A 163 -2.50 -5.70 -0.94
CA LEU A 163 -2.95 -7.07 -1.13
C LEU A 163 -1.78 -8.03 -1.42
N ALA A 164 -0.79 -7.60 -2.20
CA ALA A 164 0.40 -8.39 -2.52
C ALA A 164 1.29 -8.59 -1.27
N VAL A 165 1.49 -7.54 -0.48
CA VAL A 165 2.18 -7.64 0.82
C VAL A 165 1.39 -8.57 1.76
N GLY A 166 0.06 -8.39 1.86
CA GLY A 166 -0.80 -9.29 2.64
C GLY A 166 -0.67 -10.75 2.23
N LYS A 167 -0.62 -11.00 0.93
CA LYS A 167 -0.40 -12.34 0.37
C LYS A 167 0.95 -12.90 0.82
N VAL A 168 2.05 -12.19 0.62
CA VAL A 168 3.39 -12.74 0.90
C VAL A 168 3.68 -12.91 2.39
N VAL A 169 3.06 -12.12 3.28
CA VAL A 169 3.18 -12.28 4.73
C VAL A 169 2.09 -13.18 5.36
N ASN A 170 1.26 -13.84 4.53
CA ASN A 170 0.15 -14.70 4.95
C ASN A 170 -0.90 -13.97 5.81
N LYS A 171 -1.28 -12.78 5.38
CA LYS A 171 -2.28 -11.89 6.01
C LYS A 171 -3.32 -11.40 5.01
N GLU A 172 -3.69 -12.24 4.04
CA GLU A 172 -4.59 -11.85 2.94
C GLU A 172 -5.95 -11.33 3.43
N ASP A 173 -6.57 -12.01 4.40
CA ASP A 173 -7.88 -11.60 4.91
C ASP A 173 -7.78 -10.28 5.68
N LYS A 174 -6.69 -10.07 6.43
CA LYS A 174 -6.42 -8.80 7.08
C LYS A 174 -6.23 -7.67 6.05
N ALA A 175 -5.50 -7.92 4.96
CA ALA A 175 -5.30 -6.94 3.90
C ALA A 175 -6.62 -6.53 3.24
N LYS A 176 -7.49 -7.49 2.94
CA LYS A 176 -8.84 -7.24 2.41
C LYS A 176 -9.68 -6.41 3.39
N GLN A 177 -9.63 -6.75 4.68
CA GLN A 177 -10.36 -6.01 5.72
C GLN A 177 -9.84 -4.58 5.84
N VAL A 178 -8.52 -4.38 5.89
CA VAL A 178 -7.88 -3.06 5.96
C VAL A 178 -8.27 -2.19 4.76
N LEU A 179 -8.32 -2.77 3.55
CA LEU A 179 -8.76 -2.09 2.35
C LEU A 179 -10.24 -1.71 2.42
N ALA A 180 -11.12 -2.65 2.82
CA ALA A 180 -12.55 -2.38 2.97
C ALA A 180 -12.84 -1.28 4.00
N ASP A 181 -12.09 -1.25 5.11
CA ASP A 181 -12.19 -0.20 6.12
C ASP A 181 -11.74 1.16 5.59
N TYR A 182 -10.71 1.17 4.75
CA TYR A 182 -10.27 2.38 4.04
C TYR A 182 -11.35 2.89 3.09
N ASP A 183 -11.87 2.04 2.21
CA ASP A 183 -12.88 2.40 1.21
C ASP A 183 -14.16 2.95 1.88
N LYS A 184 -14.57 2.34 2.99
CA LYS A 184 -15.69 2.84 3.79
C LYS A 184 -15.43 4.24 4.35
N LYS A 185 -14.22 4.50 4.86
CA LYS A 185 -13.81 5.82 5.37
C LYS A 185 -13.77 6.86 4.25
N ALA A 186 -13.14 6.53 3.12
CA ALA A 186 -13.04 7.43 1.97
C ALA A 186 -14.42 7.81 1.42
N LYS A 187 -15.31 6.82 1.26
CA LYS A 187 -16.69 7.04 0.82
C LYS A 187 -17.47 7.96 1.78
N ALA A 188 -17.33 7.74 3.08
CA ALA A 188 -18.00 8.59 4.08
C ALA A 188 -17.46 10.03 4.07
N ALA A 189 -16.13 10.19 3.92
CA ALA A 189 -15.48 11.49 3.82
C ALA A 189 -15.91 12.23 2.55
N LYS A 190 -15.92 11.55 1.39
CA LYS A 190 -16.40 12.11 0.13
C LYS A 190 -17.82 12.66 0.24
N ALA A 191 -18.73 11.92 0.88
CA ALA A 191 -20.10 12.36 1.07
C ALA A 191 -20.21 13.60 1.98
N LYS A 192 -19.32 13.76 2.97
CA LYS A 192 -19.27 14.93 3.83
C LYS A 192 -18.72 16.18 3.12
N LEU A 193 -17.71 15.98 2.24
CA LEU A 193 -17.05 17.08 1.53
C LEU A 193 -17.85 17.62 0.36
N ALA A 194 -18.78 16.84 -0.18
CA ALA A 194 -19.70 17.26 -1.24
C ALA A 194 -20.92 18.01 -0.66
N LYS A 195 -20.69 19.26 -0.18
CA LYS A 195 -21.78 20.13 0.31
C LYS A 195 -22.56 20.67 -0.88
N ASP A 196 -23.89 20.59 -0.83
CA ASP A 196 -24.79 21.07 -1.89
C ASP A 196 -24.50 20.54 -3.30
N GLY A 197 -23.86 19.36 -3.37
CA GLY A 197 -23.47 18.71 -4.63
C GLY A 197 -22.17 19.23 -5.24
N GLU A 198 -21.46 20.14 -4.58
CA GLU A 198 -20.18 20.68 -5.04
C GLU A 198 -19.06 20.38 -4.03
N SER A 199 -17.91 19.90 -4.57
CA SER A 199 -16.69 19.73 -3.79
C SER A 199 -15.75 20.90 -4.02
N PRO A 200 -15.01 21.39 -2.98
CA PRO A 200 -14.02 22.42 -3.17
C PRO A 200 -12.84 21.96 -4.00
N SER A 201 -12.12 22.90 -4.59
CA SER A 201 -10.82 22.66 -5.23
C SER A 201 -9.70 22.68 -4.18
N VAL A 202 -8.78 21.72 -4.27
CA VAL A 202 -7.72 21.53 -3.28
C VAL A 202 -6.40 21.27 -3.94
N ALA A 203 -5.29 21.81 -3.39
CA ALA A 203 -3.95 21.47 -3.80
C ALA A 203 -3.09 21.03 -2.62
N ALA A 204 -2.20 20.06 -2.83
CA ALA A 204 -1.13 19.73 -1.91
C ALA A 204 0.20 20.28 -2.44
N VAL A 205 0.88 21.06 -1.62
CA VAL A 205 2.13 21.75 -1.94
C VAL A 205 3.18 21.37 -0.92
N TRP A 206 4.39 21.06 -1.37
CA TRP A 206 5.53 20.74 -0.52
C TRP A 206 6.60 21.81 -0.66
N LEU A 207 7.03 22.36 0.45
CA LEU A 207 8.16 23.32 0.54
C LEU A 207 9.35 22.62 1.17
N VAL A 208 10.43 22.52 0.42
CA VAL A 208 11.69 21.91 0.87
C VAL A 208 12.91 22.54 0.18
N GLY A 209 13.91 22.93 0.96
CA GLY A 209 15.15 23.55 0.45
C GLY A 209 14.88 24.85 -0.34
N GLY A 210 13.93 25.65 0.09
CA GLY A 210 13.52 26.90 -0.57
C GLY A 210 12.80 26.70 -1.91
N LYS A 211 12.31 25.50 -2.21
CA LYS A 211 11.64 25.15 -3.49
C LYS A 211 10.25 24.58 -3.21
N PHE A 212 9.32 24.92 -4.09
CA PHE A 212 7.98 24.37 -4.06
C PHE A 212 7.85 23.18 -5.01
N PHE A 213 7.07 22.21 -4.57
CA PHE A 213 6.61 21.07 -5.36
C PHE A 213 5.10 20.94 -5.22
N ILE A 214 4.44 20.45 -6.26
CA ILE A 214 3.01 20.19 -6.26
C ILE A 214 2.76 18.70 -6.55
N VAL A 215 1.76 18.13 -5.89
CA VAL A 215 1.43 16.70 -6.06
C VAL A 215 0.80 16.43 -7.43
N SER A 216 1.11 15.29 -8.02
CA SER A 216 0.41 14.78 -9.21
C SER A 216 -0.99 14.32 -8.86
N LYS A 217 -1.97 14.51 -9.75
CA LYS A 217 -3.37 14.21 -9.47
C LYS A 217 -3.68 12.74 -9.19
N ASN A 218 -2.92 11.80 -9.78
CA ASN A 218 -3.19 10.37 -9.70
C ASN A 218 -2.18 9.60 -8.84
N LEU A 219 -1.31 10.30 -8.10
CA LEU A 219 -0.23 9.69 -7.34
C LEU A 219 -0.17 10.27 -5.93
N SER A 220 0.31 9.46 -4.96
CA SER A 220 0.49 9.88 -3.56
C SER A 220 -0.78 10.53 -2.98
N SER A 221 -0.66 11.62 -2.21
CA SER A 221 -1.79 12.36 -1.66
C SER A 221 -2.78 12.87 -2.72
N GLY A 222 -2.36 13.07 -3.96
CA GLY A 222 -3.25 13.46 -5.05
C GLY A 222 -4.29 12.39 -5.40
N ASP A 223 -3.91 11.10 -5.37
CA ASP A 223 -4.88 9.99 -5.56
C ASP A 223 -5.98 10.03 -4.48
N VAL A 224 -5.60 10.29 -3.23
CA VAL A 224 -6.55 10.44 -2.12
C VAL A 224 -7.47 11.65 -2.32
N LEU A 225 -6.88 12.81 -2.63
CA LEU A 225 -7.65 14.06 -2.76
C LEU A 225 -8.68 13.98 -3.90
N TYR A 226 -8.25 13.50 -5.06
CA TYR A 226 -9.06 13.64 -6.27
C TYR A 226 -9.85 12.38 -6.62
N ASN A 227 -9.26 11.20 -6.51
CA ASN A 227 -9.95 9.96 -6.83
C ASN A 227 -10.82 9.46 -5.67
N ASP A 228 -10.28 9.44 -4.45
CA ASP A 228 -10.99 8.89 -3.30
C ASP A 228 -11.99 9.89 -2.70
N LEU A 229 -11.58 11.12 -2.48
CA LEU A 229 -12.43 12.17 -1.89
C LEU A 229 -13.25 12.94 -2.91
N GLY A 230 -12.90 12.86 -4.21
CA GLY A 230 -13.64 13.53 -5.28
C GLY A 230 -13.58 15.06 -5.22
N LEU A 231 -12.51 15.62 -4.66
CA LEU A 231 -12.26 17.05 -4.65
C LEU A 231 -11.93 17.55 -6.04
N LYS A 232 -12.23 18.82 -6.34
CA LYS A 232 -11.94 19.42 -7.65
C LYS A 232 -10.42 19.58 -7.83
N VAL A 233 -9.93 19.20 -9.00
CA VAL A 233 -8.52 19.33 -9.38
C VAL A 233 -8.29 20.76 -9.89
N PRO A 234 -7.37 21.55 -9.32
CA PRO A 234 -7.00 22.85 -9.88
C PRO A 234 -6.35 22.72 -11.26
N LYS A 235 -6.55 23.73 -12.14
CA LYS A 235 -5.98 23.71 -13.50
C LYS A 235 -4.46 23.52 -13.51
N VAL A 236 -3.75 24.20 -12.62
CA VAL A 236 -2.29 24.05 -12.50
C VAL A 236 -1.89 22.62 -12.18
N VAL A 237 -2.63 21.92 -11.34
CA VAL A 237 -2.39 20.49 -11.04
C VAL A 237 -2.67 19.63 -12.26
N GLU A 238 -3.76 19.89 -13.01
CA GLU A 238 -4.06 19.16 -14.26
C GLU A 238 -2.93 19.31 -15.28
N GLU A 239 -2.48 20.56 -15.54
CA GLU A 239 -1.42 20.87 -16.50
C GLU A 239 -0.10 20.17 -16.16
N ILE A 240 0.30 20.19 -14.89
CA ILE A 240 1.54 19.56 -14.43
C ILE A 240 1.37 18.03 -14.49
N SER A 241 0.26 17.48 -14.03
CA SER A 241 0.00 16.05 -13.99
C SER A 241 -0.05 15.40 -15.37
N ALA A 242 -0.43 16.13 -16.41
CA ALA A 242 -0.45 15.65 -17.78
C ALA A 242 0.93 15.21 -18.31
N LYS A 243 2.01 15.73 -17.73
CA LYS A 243 3.42 15.47 -18.13
C LYS A 243 4.23 14.82 -16.99
N ALA A 244 3.62 14.64 -15.82
CA ALA A 244 4.31 14.19 -14.62
C ALA A 244 4.62 12.69 -14.66
N THR A 245 5.83 12.35 -14.24
CA THR A 245 6.27 10.96 -13.99
C THR A 245 6.61 10.73 -12.52
N SER A 246 6.43 11.76 -11.68
CA SER A 246 6.77 11.75 -10.25
C SER A 246 5.58 12.13 -9.40
N ASN A 247 5.56 11.66 -8.16
CA ASN A 247 4.51 12.00 -7.19
C ASN A 247 4.46 13.51 -6.94
N TRP A 248 5.63 14.12 -6.78
CA TRP A 248 5.83 15.54 -6.50
C TRP A 248 6.64 16.17 -7.61
N ASN A 249 6.14 17.26 -8.17
CA ASN A 249 6.72 17.93 -9.32
C ASN A 249 7.14 19.35 -8.96
N PRO A 250 8.34 19.81 -9.36
CA PRO A 250 8.79 21.16 -9.08
C PRO A 250 7.86 22.18 -9.73
N ILE A 251 7.56 23.26 -9.00
CA ILE A 251 6.75 24.38 -9.46
C ILE A 251 7.37 25.70 -8.98
N SER A 252 7.43 26.69 -9.86
CA SER A 252 7.92 28.01 -9.46
C SER A 252 6.87 28.76 -8.65
N LEU A 253 7.32 29.74 -7.87
CA LEU A 253 6.40 30.57 -7.07
C LEU A 253 5.49 31.42 -7.97
N GLU A 254 6.02 31.85 -9.14
CA GLU A 254 5.22 32.55 -10.16
C GLU A 254 4.08 31.67 -10.66
N LYS A 255 4.37 30.39 -11.00
CA LYS A 255 3.33 29.45 -11.46
C LYS A 255 2.34 29.11 -10.35
N LEU A 256 2.76 29.11 -9.07
CA LEU A 256 1.84 28.95 -7.93
C LEU A 256 0.85 30.10 -7.80
N THR A 257 1.14 31.31 -8.29
CA THR A 257 0.16 32.41 -8.27
C THR A 257 -1.04 32.17 -9.17
N GLU A 258 -0.95 31.24 -10.13
CA GLU A 258 -2.05 30.83 -11.00
C GLU A 258 -2.93 29.71 -10.34
N LEU A 259 -2.57 29.26 -9.13
CA LEU A 259 -3.28 28.18 -8.44
C LEU A 259 -4.67 28.64 -8.00
N ASP A 260 -5.68 28.07 -8.65
CA ASP A 260 -7.12 28.36 -8.44
C ASP A 260 -7.75 27.41 -7.40
N ALA A 261 -6.96 26.96 -6.40
CA ALA A 261 -7.44 26.11 -5.33
C ALA A 261 -8.16 26.91 -4.24
N ASP A 262 -9.29 26.39 -3.73
CA ASP A 262 -9.99 26.92 -2.56
C ASP A 262 -9.19 26.66 -1.27
N TYR A 263 -8.51 25.52 -1.19
CA TYR A 263 -7.70 25.11 -0.03
C TYR A 263 -6.32 24.62 -0.47
N ILE A 264 -5.32 24.91 0.36
CA ILE A 264 -3.94 24.41 0.18
C ILE A 264 -3.54 23.63 1.45
N PHE A 265 -3.07 22.40 1.25
CA PHE A 265 -2.32 21.64 2.27
C PHE A 265 -0.84 21.82 1.98
N LEU A 266 -0.15 22.55 2.86
CA LEU A 266 1.26 22.88 2.71
C LEU A 266 2.12 22.01 3.63
N ILE A 267 2.86 21.07 3.06
CA ILE A 267 3.86 20.31 3.80
C ILE A 267 5.13 21.17 3.87
N ASN A 268 5.46 21.69 5.06
CA ASN A 268 6.60 22.57 5.24
C ASN A 268 7.77 21.82 5.88
N SER A 269 8.78 21.50 5.05
CA SER A 269 10.03 20.89 5.49
C SER A 269 11.11 21.91 5.88
N ASP A 270 10.90 23.20 5.59
CA ASP A 270 11.85 24.30 5.83
C ASP A 270 11.55 25.07 7.13
N LYS A 271 11.05 24.40 8.16
CA LYS A 271 10.52 24.99 9.43
C LYS A 271 11.33 26.16 10.00
N LYS A 272 12.66 26.19 9.81
CA LYS A 272 13.55 27.23 10.32
C LYS A 272 13.72 28.40 9.35
N ASP A 273 13.47 28.18 8.07
CA ASP A 273 13.57 29.20 7.01
C ASP A 273 12.30 29.19 6.15
N SER A 274 11.28 29.84 6.65
CA SER A 274 10.01 30.04 5.94
C SER A 274 10.04 31.32 5.09
N SER A 275 11.20 31.81 4.66
CA SER A 275 11.34 33.05 3.86
C SER A 275 10.50 33.02 2.59
N MET A 276 10.37 31.82 1.96
CA MET A 276 9.52 31.66 0.78
C MET A 276 8.04 31.95 1.06
N LEU A 277 7.54 31.69 2.24
CA LEU A 277 6.16 31.99 2.64
C LEU A 277 5.94 33.47 2.99
N GLN A 278 7.02 34.26 3.09
CA GLN A 278 6.94 35.70 3.30
C GLN A 278 6.94 36.48 1.98
N GLN A 279 7.23 35.84 0.87
CA GLN A 279 7.26 36.45 -0.46
C GLN A 279 5.88 37.03 -0.83
N PRO A 280 5.84 38.22 -1.45
CA PRO A 280 4.58 38.82 -1.91
C PRO A 280 3.78 37.93 -2.87
N LEU A 281 4.48 37.18 -3.73
CA LEU A 281 3.84 36.23 -4.66
C LEU A 281 3.07 35.12 -3.90
N TRP A 282 3.68 34.53 -2.87
CA TRP A 282 2.98 33.54 -2.03
C TRP A 282 1.74 34.13 -1.36
N LYS A 283 1.89 35.30 -0.74
CA LYS A 283 0.79 35.98 -0.05
C LYS A 283 -0.36 36.38 -0.99
N ASN A 284 -0.10 36.47 -2.29
CA ASN A 284 -1.10 36.82 -3.29
C ASN A 284 -1.92 35.64 -3.81
N ILE A 285 -1.56 34.39 -3.50
CA ILE A 285 -2.35 33.21 -3.85
C ILE A 285 -3.73 33.30 -3.18
N PRO A 286 -4.85 33.05 -3.90
CA PRO A 286 -6.20 33.21 -3.35
C PRO A 286 -6.44 32.46 -2.04
N ALA A 287 -6.10 31.18 -1.96
CA ALA A 287 -6.24 30.40 -0.74
C ALA A 287 -5.41 30.94 0.44
N VAL A 288 -4.24 31.53 0.17
CA VAL A 288 -3.41 32.18 1.21
C VAL A 288 -4.08 33.46 1.72
N LYS A 289 -4.61 34.27 0.83
CA LYS A 289 -5.36 35.52 1.21
C LYS A 289 -6.58 35.21 2.05
N HIS A 290 -7.26 34.11 1.77
CA HIS A 290 -8.47 33.71 2.48
C HIS A 290 -8.20 32.91 3.74
N HIS A 291 -6.92 32.68 4.10
CA HIS A 291 -6.51 31.87 5.25
C HIS A 291 -6.92 30.39 5.14
N HIS A 292 -7.07 29.87 3.92
CA HIS A 292 -7.41 28.49 3.62
C HIS A 292 -6.15 27.63 3.36
N VAL A 293 -5.11 27.87 4.13
CA VAL A 293 -3.87 27.07 4.11
C VAL A 293 -3.75 26.29 5.40
N THR A 294 -3.70 24.99 5.29
CA THR A 294 -3.35 24.08 6.39
C THR A 294 -1.88 23.72 6.28
N GLU A 295 -1.07 24.26 7.18
CA GLU A 295 0.36 23.93 7.24
C GLU A 295 0.57 22.65 8.03
N LEU A 296 1.30 21.70 7.43
CA LEU A 296 1.59 20.38 7.95
C LEU A 296 3.10 20.24 8.15
N PRO A 297 3.55 19.56 9.20
CA PRO A 297 4.97 19.30 9.42
C PRO A 297 5.52 18.28 8.42
N ALA A 298 6.84 18.30 8.19
CA ALA A 298 7.55 17.30 7.39
C ALA A 298 7.37 15.86 7.93
N SER A 299 7.05 15.71 9.20
CA SER A 299 6.74 14.42 9.85
C SER A 299 5.34 13.88 9.55
N SER A 300 4.51 14.64 8.81
CA SER A 300 3.19 14.19 8.40
C SER A 300 3.26 13.04 7.39
N SER A 301 2.13 12.36 7.20
CA SER A 301 2.04 11.23 6.24
C SER A 301 1.92 11.67 4.78
N TRP A 302 1.76 12.95 4.49
CA TRP A 302 1.39 13.48 3.17
C TRP A 302 2.40 13.25 2.05
N LEU A 303 3.66 13.01 2.39
CA LEU A 303 4.71 12.69 1.43
C LEU A 303 4.78 11.19 1.07
N TYR A 304 3.97 10.37 1.72
CA TYR A 304 4.01 8.93 1.62
C TYR A 304 2.71 8.36 1.04
N THR A 305 2.74 7.09 0.71
CA THR A 305 1.60 6.33 0.19
C THR A 305 1.43 5.07 1.03
N GLY A 306 0.20 4.72 1.34
CA GLY A 306 -0.16 3.54 2.11
C GLY A 306 -1.46 3.72 2.86
N THR A 307 -1.96 2.65 3.44
CA THR A 307 -3.29 2.66 4.08
C THR A 307 -3.38 3.60 5.27
N ILE A 308 -2.31 3.65 6.08
CA ILE A 308 -2.25 4.50 7.28
C ILE A 308 -2.07 5.95 6.86
N ALA A 309 -1.11 6.22 5.95
CA ALA A 309 -0.87 7.54 5.41
C ALA A 309 -2.14 8.13 4.80
N ASN A 310 -2.80 7.38 3.93
CA ASN A 310 -3.99 7.84 3.23
C ASN A 310 -5.18 8.08 4.18
N LYS A 311 -5.33 7.28 5.24
CA LYS A 311 -6.37 7.52 6.28
C LYS A 311 -6.10 8.81 7.05
N GLN A 312 -4.85 9.14 7.36
CA GLN A 312 -4.47 10.40 8.01
C GLN A 312 -4.73 11.59 7.11
N ILE A 313 -4.41 11.49 5.81
CA ILE A 313 -4.72 12.52 4.81
C ILE A 313 -6.23 12.81 4.79
N ILE A 314 -7.08 11.78 4.79
CA ILE A 314 -8.55 11.93 4.86
C ILE A 314 -8.96 12.69 6.12
N ASP A 315 -8.38 12.37 7.29
CA ASP A 315 -8.70 13.02 8.55
C ASP A 315 -8.31 14.50 8.55
N ASP A 316 -7.11 14.82 8.06
CA ASP A 316 -6.61 16.18 7.94
C ASP A 316 -7.49 17.03 7.01
N VAL A 317 -7.93 16.45 5.88
CA VAL A 317 -8.82 17.11 4.92
C VAL A 317 -10.18 17.40 5.57
N LEU A 318 -10.78 16.43 6.24
CA LEU A 318 -12.05 16.62 6.96
C LEU A 318 -11.91 17.68 8.05
N GLN A 319 -10.83 17.66 8.82
CA GLN A 319 -10.59 18.63 9.87
C GLN A 319 -10.45 20.07 9.32
N ALA A 320 -9.87 20.22 8.14
CA ALA A 320 -9.64 21.54 7.53
C ALA A 320 -10.89 22.12 6.85
N ILE A 321 -11.68 21.28 6.17
CA ILE A 321 -12.74 21.71 5.25
C ILE A 321 -14.14 21.55 5.86
N ASP A 322 -14.37 20.53 6.68
CA ASP A 322 -15.70 20.24 7.27
C ASP A 322 -15.90 20.98 8.61
N LYS A 323 -15.70 22.31 8.61
CA LYS A 323 -15.88 23.21 9.77
C LYS A 323 -17.21 23.94 9.73
#